data_06df73ad69adc460e1abb3ab12db4d27
#
_entry.id   06df73ad69adc460e1abb3ab12db4d27
#
_cell.length_a   1.000
_cell.length_b   1.000
_cell.length_c   1.000
_cell.angle_alpha   90.00
_cell.angle_beta   90.00
_cell.angle_gamma   90.00
#
_symmetry.space_group_name_H-M   'P 1'
#
loop_
_entity.id
_entity.type
_entity.pdbx_description
1 polymer ?
#
loop_
_entity_poly.entity_id
_entity_poly.type
_entity_poly.pdbx_seq_one_letter_code
_entity_poly.pdbx_strand_id
1 'polypeptide(L)'
;MSPDDFEAAVDDALNSIPEDLARAMSNVAVFIEDEYIPGPHEDPETELLGLYDGTPLTERDSWWGAGSLPDRIVIFSGPLTRMCETREELVDEIRITVIHEVAHHFGIDDARLHELGWG
;
A
#
# COMPACT_ATOMS: atom_id res chain seq x y z
N MET A 1 -5.12 -3.46 19.49
CA MET A 1 -4.81 -2.10 18.99
C MET A 1 -6.08 -1.45 18.48
N SER A 2 -6.34 -0.22 18.85
CA SER A 2 -7.53 0.50 18.39
C SER A 2 -7.35 0.99 16.94
N PRO A 3 -8.46 1.29 16.23
CA PRO A 3 -8.35 1.87 14.89
C PRO A 3 -7.52 3.16 14.86
N ASP A 4 -7.65 4.01 15.88
CA ASP A 4 -6.90 5.25 15.95
C ASP A 4 -5.39 4.99 16.10
N ASP A 5 -5.01 3.98 16.88
CA ASP A 5 -3.62 3.59 17.04
C ASP A 5 -3.05 3.05 15.72
N PHE A 6 -3.85 2.30 15.00
CA PHE A 6 -3.44 1.79 13.69
C PHE A 6 -3.25 2.93 12.69
N GLU A 7 -4.16 3.89 12.65
CA GLU A 7 -4.03 5.07 11.79
C GLU A 7 -2.76 5.86 12.10
N ALA A 8 -2.44 6.02 13.38
CA ALA A 8 -1.21 6.71 13.79
C ALA A 8 0.03 5.95 13.31
N ALA A 9 0.00 4.62 13.38
CA ALA A 9 1.09 3.79 12.86
C ALA A 9 1.24 3.93 11.34
N VAL A 10 0.14 4.02 10.62
CA VAL A 10 0.15 4.25 9.17
C VAL A 10 0.78 5.60 8.86
N ASP A 11 0.40 6.65 9.58
CA ASP A 11 0.97 7.98 9.38
C ASP A 11 2.48 7.97 9.62
N ASP A 12 2.94 7.33 10.68
CA ASP A 12 4.37 7.21 10.97
C ASP A 12 5.10 6.45 9.86
N ALA A 13 4.49 5.37 9.37
CA ALA A 13 5.06 4.58 8.28
C ALA A 13 5.20 5.42 7.01
N LEU A 14 4.16 6.16 6.67
CA LEU A 14 4.16 7.01 5.46
C LEU A 14 5.19 8.13 5.57
N ASN A 15 5.38 8.68 6.77
CA ASN A 15 6.38 9.72 6.99
C ASN A 15 7.83 9.19 6.90
N SER A 16 8.03 7.89 6.98
CA SER A 16 9.35 7.28 6.88
C SER A 16 9.70 6.77 5.47
N ILE A 17 8.78 6.90 4.52
CA ILE A 17 9.03 6.50 3.13
C ILE A 17 10.07 7.43 2.49
N PRO A 18 11.02 6.89 1.70
CA PRO A 18 11.99 7.73 1.00
C PRO A 18 11.33 8.84 0.20
N GLU A 19 11.91 10.03 0.22
CA GLU A 19 11.32 11.22 -0.37
C GLU A 19 11.00 11.06 -1.86
N ASP A 20 11.88 10.43 -2.60
CA ASP A 20 11.66 10.21 -4.05
C ASP A 20 10.43 9.35 -4.30
N LEU A 21 10.25 8.31 -3.50
CA LEU A 21 9.09 7.43 -3.63
C LEU A 21 7.82 8.15 -3.14
N ALA A 22 7.93 8.93 -2.07
CA ALA A 22 6.81 9.71 -1.55
C ALA A 22 6.29 10.69 -2.61
N ARG A 23 7.17 11.30 -3.40
CA ARG A 23 6.76 12.17 -4.50
C ARG A 23 6.01 11.40 -5.57
N ALA A 24 6.45 10.19 -5.88
CA ALA A 24 5.75 9.34 -6.86
C ALA A 24 4.35 8.96 -6.38
N MET A 25 4.14 8.98 -5.06
CA MET A 25 2.85 8.68 -4.44
C MET A 25 1.95 9.91 -4.27
N SER A 26 2.30 11.06 -4.81
CA SER A 26 1.57 12.31 -4.56
C SER A 26 0.10 12.24 -4.97
N ASN A 27 -0.25 11.36 -5.90
CA ASN A 27 -1.63 11.16 -6.35
C ASN A 27 -2.20 9.83 -5.88
N VAL A 28 -1.70 9.29 -4.78
CA VAL A 28 -2.14 8.01 -4.22
C VAL A 28 -2.80 8.26 -2.87
N ALA A 29 -4.02 7.79 -2.70
CA ALA A 29 -4.73 7.84 -1.43
C ALA A 29 -4.51 6.52 -0.68
N VAL A 30 -4.40 6.58 0.64
CA VAL A 30 -4.22 5.41 1.48
C VAL A 30 -5.48 5.16 2.29
N PHE A 31 -6.01 3.95 2.20
CA PHE A 31 -7.21 3.51 2.93
C PHE A 31 -6.89 2.33 3.81
N ILE A 32 -7.65 2.17 4.87
CA ILE A 32 -7.50 1.08 5.83
C ILE A 32 -8.78 0.25 5.83
N GLU A 33 -8.64 -1.05 5.62
CA GLU A 33 -9.72 -2.02 5.73
C GLU A 33 -9.34 -3.10 6.75
N ASP A 34 -10.31 -3.81 7.28
CA ASP A 34 -10.04 -4.85 8.27
C ASP A 34 -9.40 -6.08 7.64
N GLU A 35 -10.05 -6.66 6.66
CA GLU A 35 -9.63 -7.89 6.00
C GLU A 35 -9.89 -7.82 4.51
N TYR A 36 -9.05 -8.51 3.74
CA TYR A 36 -9.30 -8.70 2.33
C TYR A 36 -10.39 -9.74 2.13
N ILE A 37 -11.36 -9.45 1.29
CA ILE A 37 -12.44 -10.38 0.95
C ILE A 37 -12.11 -10.99 -0.43
N PRO A 38 -11.72 -12.27 -0.50
CA PRO A 38 -11.40 -12.91 -1.79
C PRO A 38 -12.60 -12.92 -2.74
N GLY A 39 -12.33 -12.75 -4.03
CA GLY A 39 -13.34 -12.83 -5.06
C GLY A 39 -13.79 -14.27 -5.29
N PRO A 40 -14.86 -14.48 -6.11
CA PRO A 40 -15.42 -15.82 -6.34
C PRO A 40 -14.47 -16.79 -7.03
N HIS A 41 -13.44 -16.28 -7.68
CA HIS A 41 -12.46 -17.11 -8.39
C HIS A 41 -11.14 -17.24 -7.61
N GLU A 42 -11.06 -16.66 -6.42
CA GLU A 42 -9.88 -16.71 -5.58
C GLU A 42 -10.06 -17.73 -4.47
N ASP A 43 -8.92 -18.22 -3.94
CA ASP A 43 -8.93 -19.08 -2.77
C ASP A 43 -9.58 -18.33 -1.60
N PRO A 44 -10.61 -18.89 -0.95
CA PRO A 44 -11.25 -18.24 0.20
C PRO A 44 -10.31 -17.92 1.36
N GLU A 45 -9.15 -18.59 1.41
CA GLU A 45 -8.16 -18.39 2.46
C GLU A 45 -7.13 -17.31 2.09
N THR A 46 -7.27 -16.69 0.92
CA THR A 46 -6.34 -15.64 0.49
C THR A 46 -6.32 -14.49 1.50
N GLU A 47 -5.11 -14.13 1.92
CA GLU A 47 -4.90 -13.06 2.87
C GLU A 47 -3.90 -12.08 2.29
N LEU A 48 -4.25 -10.79 2.26
CA LEU A 48 -3.38 -9.73 1.75
C LEU A 48 -3.06 -8.75 2.86
N LEU A 49 -1.84 -8.25 2.86
CA LEU A 49 -1.42 -7.16 3.75
C LEU A 49 -1.76 -5.81 3.17
N GLY A 50 -1.74 -5.71 1.85
CA GLY A 50 -2.08 -4.48 1.13
C GLY A 50 -2.43 -4.77 -0.31
N LEU A 51 -3.05 -3.79 -0.95
CA LEU A 51 -3.47 -3.89 -2.34
C LEU A 51 -3.40 -2.52 -3.00
N TYR A 52 -2.72 -2.43 -4.14
CA TYR A 52 -2.72 -1.22 -4.95
C TYR A 52 -3.90 -1.30 -5.93
N ASP A 53 -4.78 -0.34 -5.85
CA ASP A 53 -5.95 -0.25 -6.73
C ASP A 53 -5.83 1.04 -7.54
N GLY A 54 -5.34 0.90 -8.75
CA GLY A 54 -5.16 2.02 -9.66
C GLY A 54 -5.66 1.67 -11.05
N THR A 55 -5.98 2.71 -11.81
CA THR A 55 -6.36 2.52 -13.20
C THR A 55 -5.08 2.43 -14.04
N PRO A 56 -4.88 1.33 -14.79
CA PRO A 56 -3.74 1.23 -15.68
C PRO A 56 -3.67 2.41 -16.65
N LEU A 57 -2.47 2.88 -16.94
CA LEU A 57 -2.28 4.01 -17.86
C LEU A 57 -2.92 3.74 -19.22
N THR A 58 -2.92 2.49 -19.67
CA THR A 58 -3.53 2.09 -20.93
C THR A 58 -5.06 2.21 -20.96
N GLU A 59 -5.69 2.26 -19.79
CA GLU A 59 -7.14 2.38 -19.66
C GLU A 59 -7.56 3.81 -19.31
N ARG A 60 -6.59 4.69 -19.03
CA ARG A 60 -6.87 6.09 -18.78
C ARG A 60 -7.09 6.77 -20.14
N ASP A 61 -8.32 7.00 -20.45
CA ASP A 61 -8.68 7.65 -21.69
C ASP A 61 -8.38 9.15 -21.59
N SER A 62 -7.99 9.75 -22.71
CA SER A 62 -7.63 11.15 -22.77
C SER A 62 -8.77 12.10 -22.38
N TRP A 63 -10.01 11.72 -22.60
CA TRP A 63 -11.14 12.55 -22.21
C TRP A 63 -11.42 12.56 -20.70
N TRP A 64 -10.79 11.65 -19.96
CA TRP A 64 -10.84 11.62 -18.51
C TRP A 64 -9.83 12.59 -17.86
N GLY A 65 -8.94 13.15 -18.64
CA GLY A 65 -7.72 13.79 -18.16
C GLY A 65 -7.86 14.68 -16.95
N ALA A 66 -8.81 15.57 -16.96
CA ALA A 66 -8.94 16.53 -15.85
C ALA A 66 -9.68 15.96 -14.64
N GLY A 67 -10.31 14.80 -14.78
CA GLY A 67 -11.13 14.24 -13.72
C GLY A 67 -10.68 12.88 -13.24
N SER A 68 -9.46 12.46 -13.54
CA SER A 68 -8.99 11.15 -13.10
C SER A 68 -9.01 11.03 -11.60
N LEU A 69 -9.59 9.93 -11.10
CA LEU A 69 -9.55 9.62 -9.70
C LEU A 69 -8.12 9.25 -9.31
N PRO A 70 -7.68 9.63 -8.11
CA PRO A 70 -6.36 9.20 -7.65
C PRO A 70 -6.32 7.68 -7.50
N ASP A 71 -5.14 7.13 -7.69
CA ASP A 71 -4.90 5.74 -7.36
C ASP A 71 -5.02 5.58 -5.84
N ARG A 72 -5.23 4.36 -5.38
CA ARG A 72 -5.33 4.12 -3.95
C ARG A 72 -4.62 2.84 -3.54
N ILE A 73 -4.13 2.85 -2.31
CA ILE A 73 -3.58 1.68 -1.66
C ILE A 73 -4.48 1.35 -0.50
N VAL A 74 -4.91 0.10 -0.41
CA VAL A 74 -5.67 -0.40 0.74
C VAL A 74 -4.72 -1.21 1.61
N ILE A 75 -4.71 -0.91 2.90
CA ILE A 75 -3.91 -1.63 3.90
C ILE A 75 -4.88 -2.40 4.78
N PHE A 76 -4.59 -3.70 4.98
CA PHE A 76 -5.47 -4.57 5.77
C PHE A 76 -4.95 -4.69 7.20
N SER A 77 -5.68 -4.08 8.13
CA SER A 77 -5.24 -3.98 9.53
C SER A 77 -5.24 -5.33 10.26
N GLY A 78 -6.16 -6.23 9.93
CA GLY A 78 -6.24 -7.53 10.57
C GLY A 78 -4.96 -8.33 10.45
N PRO A 79 -4.54 -8.69 9.22
CA PRO A 79 -3.30 -9.46 9.02
C PRO A 79 -2.07 -8.75 9.57
N LEU A 80 -1.96 -7.44 9.36
CA LEU A 80 -0.79 -6.69 9.82
C LEU A 80 -0.67 -6.70 11.34
N THR A 81 -1.77 -6.51 12.05
CA THR A 81 -1.72 -6.55 13.52
C THR A 81 -1.46 -7.95 14.06
N ARG A 82 -1.95 -8.99 13.37
CA ARG A 82 -1.71 -10.37 13.79
C ARG A 82 -0.24 -10.79 13.66
N MET A 83 0.48 -10.25 12.68
CA MET A 83 1.88 -10.63 12.44
C MET A 83 2.88 -9.84 13.27
N CYS A 84 2.45 -8.78 13.93
CA CYS A 84 3.34 -7.88 14.68
C CYS A 84 3.04 -7.96 16.18
N GLU A 85 4.11 -7.94 16.99
CA GLU A 85 3.99 -7.95 18.45
C GLU A 85 4.15 -6.55 19.04
N THR A 86 4.83 -5.66 18.34
CA THR A 86 5.08 -4.31 18.81
C THR A 86 4.61 -3.28 17.80
N ARG A 87 4.40 -2.04 18.26
CA ARG A 87 4.05 -0.92 17.38
C ARG A 87 5.18 -0.64 16.39
N GLU A 88 6.42 -0.77 16.78
CA GLU A 88 7.57 -0.55 15.91
C GLU A 88 7.57 -1.55 14.74
N GLU A 89 7.33 -2.82 15.04
CA GLU A 89 7.21 -3.85 14.01
C GLU A 89 6.06 -3.53 13.05
N LEU A 90 4.94 -3.06 13.58
CA LEU A 90 3.78 -2.72 12.79
C LEU A 90 4.09 -1.56 11.83
N VAL A 91 4.74 -0.51 12.32
CA VAL A 91 5.13 0.63 11.47
C VAL A 91 6.05 0.16 10.35
N ASP A 92 7.03 -0.69 10.65
CA ASP A 92 7.94 -1.23 9.65
C ASP A 92 7.21 -2.07 8.60
N GLU A 93 6.30 -2.94 9.04
CA GLU A 93 5.55 -3.80 8.11
C GLU A 93 4.61 -3.00 7.22
N ILE A 94 3.96 -1.97 7.77
CA ILE A 94 3.12 -1.07 6.97
C ILE A 94 3.98 -0.38 5.90
N ARG A 95 5.13 0.15 6.29
CA ARG A 95 6.05 0.82 5.39
C ARG A 95 6.49 -0.10 4.26
N ILE A 96 6.91 -1.31 4.60
CA ILE A 96 7.34 -2.32 3.62
C ILE A 96 6.19 -2.65 2.67
N THR A 97 4.99 -2.86 3.21
CA THR A 97 3.81 -3.18 2.41
C THR A 97 3.51 -2.06 1.39
N VAL A 98 3.49 -0.82 1.84
CA VAL A 98 3.21 0.32 0.97
C VAL A 98 4.29 0.45 -0.11
N ILE A 99 5.56 0.37 0.26
CA ILE A 99 6.67 0.47 -0.68
C ILE A 99 6.57 -0.62 -1.75
N HIS A 100 6.33 -1.88 -1.35
CA HIS A 100 6.23 -2.98 -2.30
C HIS A 100 5.06 -2.82 -3.27
N GLU A 101 3.90 -2.42 -2.78
CA GLU A 101 2.73 -2.24 -3.64
C GLU A 101 2.93 -1.11 -4.65
N VAL A 102 3.47 0.02 -4.21
CA VAL A 102 3.75 1.14 -5.10
C VAL A 102 4.82 0.76 -6.12
N ALA A 103 5.88 0.11 -5.68
CA ALA A 103 6.98 -0.29 -6.56
C ALA A 103 6.50 -1.24 -7.64
N HIS A 104 5.73 -2.26 -7.28
CA HIS A 104 5.19 -3.20 -8.26
C HIS A 104 4.30 -2.52 -9.29
N HIS A 105 3.51 -1.55 -8.85
CA HIS A 105 2.67 -0.78 -9.77
C HIS A 105 3.50 -0.01 -10.80
N PHE A 106 4.65 0.52 -10.39
CA PHE A 106 5.55 1.25 -11.27
C PHE A 106 6.57 0.35 -11.98
N GLY A 107 6.44 -0.97 -11.85
CA GLY A 107 7.31 -1.91 -12.52
C GLY A 107 8.70 -2.08 -11.89
N ILE A 108 8.84 -1.70 -10.64
CA ILE A 108 10.08 -1.86 -9.89
C ILE A 108 10.05 -3.20 -9.16
N ASP A 109 10.99 -4.10 -9.46
CA ASP A 109 11.05 -5.39 -8.78
C ASP A 109 11.83 -5.30 -7.47
N ASP A 110 11.82 -6.39 -6.70
CA ASP A 110 12.46 -6.43 -5.39
C ASP A 110 13.98 -6.18 -5.47
N ALA A 111 14.63 -6.69 -6.49
CA ALA A 111 16.07 -6.48 -6.68
C ALA A 111 16.37 -5.00 -6.88
N ARG A 112 15.56 -4.31 -7.68
CA ARG A 112 15.72 -2.88 -7.92
C ARG A 112 15.41 -2.06 -6.67
N LEU A 113 14.39 -2.46 -5.90
CA LEU A 113 14.09 -1.82 -4.63
C LEU A 113 15.28 -1.87 -3.69
N HIS A 114 15.93 -3.03 -3.63
CA HIS A 114 17.10 -3.22 -2.78
C HIS A 114 18.27 -2.33 -3.24
N GLU A 115 18.49 -2.24 -4.56
CA GLU A 115 19.52 -1.35 -5.12
C GLU A 115 19.28 0.11 -4.79
N LEU A 116 18.01 0.53 -4.78
CA LEU A 116 17.63 1.90 -4.46
C LEU A 116 17.65 2.18 -2.95
N GLY A 117 17.80 1.16 -2.14
CA GLY A 117 17.78 1.30 -0.69
C GLY A 117 16.37 1.46 -0.12
N TRP A 118 15.36 1.09 -0.86
CA TRP A 118 13.95 1.23 -0.46
C TRP A 118 13.36 -0.06 0.11
N GLY A 119 14.04 -1.18 -0.06
CA GLY A 119 13.52 -2.48 0.36
C GLY A 119 14.24 -3.11 1.52
#